data_43111e900432af283ca7d091af80018e
#
_entry.id   43111e900432af283ca7d091af80018e
#
_cell.length_a   1.000
_cell.length_b   1.000
_cell.length_c   1.000
_cell.angle_alpha   90.00
_cell.angle_beta   90.00
_cell.angle_gamma   90.00
#
_symmetry.space_group_name_H-M   'P 1'
#
loop_
_entity.id
_entity.type
_entity.pdbx_description
1 polymer ?
#
loop_
_entity_poly.entity_id
_entity_poly.type
_entity_poly.pdbx_seq_one_letter_code
_entity_poly.pdbx_strand_id
1 'polypeptide(L)'
;VNHLSSAARIHFLCIPPFRHIHTMSRLPHLLLTLLAPALCLAQDAPKTTKPTTEVEHKVQPRRRILVKPAAAAPEATQTRSLLKVNVTAQPYDLHLPWQKQSPINSRGLGVVLEGNRVLVTAQLVADATYIEIEQPDGGQKLAAKVIAVDYEANLALLESAINAEKEKAFFASMQPMGIDTSARIGDAVAVWQTGRVGELIKTPLTISKILTRRYVVEGSGFLVYETTGIIRSEANSFTLPVIKGGKLAGLLLSYDSKNQVTTILPAPIIEHFLKDFADGAYEGFPGLGMEFQITLDEQLRDYLGMKPDAPGVLVSAVVKGASAEKAGLKKGDILIAINGHTIDARGDYQDPQYGPLSTSHIVRGQAYVGDDFELKIMREGQEQVLKGKLIRKNPDDYLVTPYRFDKGPPYILMGGLLFQELSRPYLDSFGEQQTENSALLRLSHIARHPDDLEEAGRKKLVFLANVLPTPSAQGYDQLGGIVVNKVNGRTIGQLRDLDAAFKDLKGTTHVIELDDFPHVLYLDAAAVEQDNLRLQSGAYRISGLKRLE
;
A
#
# COMPACT_ATOMS: atom_id res chain seq x y z
N VAL A 1 3.37 -19.90 -27.68
CA VAL A 1 3.89 -21.02 -26.90
C VAL A 1 4.30 -20.48 -25.55
N ASN A 2 3.70 -21.02 -24.52
CA ASN A 2 3.71 -20.63 -23.11
C ASN A 2 5.09 -20.26 -22.53
N HIS A 3 5.20 -19.08 -21.93
CA HIS A 3 5.88 -18.91 -20.65
C HIS A 3 5.19 -17.83 -19.82
N LEU A 4 4.51 -18.29 -18.79
CA LEU A 4 3.84 -17.55 -17.75
C LEU A 4 4.85 -16.69 -16.97
N SER A 5 4.65 -15.38 -16.98
CA SER A 5 5.27 -14.49 -16.00
C SER A 5 4.61 -14.72 -14.64
N SER A 6 5.37 -15.28 -13.71
CA SER A 6 5.02 -15.39 -12.30
C SER A 6 4.93 -13.98 -11.69
N ALA A 7 3.75 -13.41 -11.68
CA ALA A 7 3.46 -12.24 -10.83
C ALA A 7 3.53 -12.70 -9.37
N ALA A 8 4.52 -12.22 -8.63
CA ALA A 8 4.63 -12.44 -7.20
C ALA A 8 3.39 -11.82 -6.52
N ARG A 9 2.47 -12.66 -6.07
CA ARG A 9 1.32 -12.24 -5.26
C ARG A 9 1.85 -11.78 -3.91
N ILE A 10 1.75 -10.49 -3.67
CA ILE A 10 1.88 -9.93 -2.33
C ILE A 10 0.62 -10.33 -1.58
N HIS A 11 0.73 -11.28 -0.67
CA HIS A 11 -0.35 -11.59 0.26
C HIS A 11 -0.43 -10.44 1.26
N PHE A 12 -1.38 -9.53 1.03
CA PHE A 12 -1.94 -8.76 2.11
C PHE A 12 -2.46 -9.76 3.15
N LEU A 13 -2.09 -9.59 4.40
CA LEU A 13 -2.85 -10.13 5.52
C LEU A 13 -4.19 -9.38 5.57
N CYS A 14 -5.05 -9.66 4.57
CA CYS A 14 -6.47 -9.36 4.69
C CYS A 14 -7.01 -10.28 5.79
N ILE A 15 -7.48 -9.68 6.86
CA ILE A 15 -8.38 -10.35 7.81
C ILE A 15 -9.58 -10.83 6.97
N PRO A 16 -9.91 -12.12 6.96
CA PRO A 16 -11.01 -12.61 6.15
C PRO A 16 -12.32 -11.96 6.61
N PRO A 17 -13.22 -11.59 5.68
CA PRO A 17 -14.53 -11.12 6.06
C PRO A 17 -15.27 -12.25 6.79
N PHE A 18 -15.83 -11.92 7.93
CA PHE A 18 -16.67 -12.84 8.71
C PHE A 18 -17.79 -13.39 7.82
N ARG A 19 -17.79 -14.71 7.60
CA ARG A 19 -18.93 -15.42 7.01
C ARG A 19 -20.12 -15.28 7.95
N HIS A 20 -21.17 -14.64 7.49
CA HIS A 20 -22.48 -14.72 8.12
C HIS A 20 -22.98 -16.17 8.08
N ILE A 21 -23.06 -16.78 9.24
CA ILE A 21 -23.73 -18.06 9.45
C ILE A 21 -25.24 -17.78 9.44
N HIS A 22 -25.89 -18.09 8.33
CA HIS A 22 -27.34 -18.25 8.34
C HIS A 22 -27.68 -19.64 8.91
N THR A 23 -28.15 -19.66 10.15
CA THR A 23 -28.85 -20.79 10.73
C THR A 23 -30.21 -20.94 10.07
N MET A 24 -30.44 -22.02 9.37
CA MET A 24 -31.78 -22.57 9.18
C MET A 24 -31.80 -24.06 9.55
N SER A 25 -32.61 -24.31 10.58
CA SER A 25 -33.00 -25.58 11.15
C SER A 25 -33.66 -26.52 10.13
N ARG A 26 -33.32 -27.81 10.23
CA ARG A 26 -34.25 -28.96 10.27
C ARG A 26 -33.49 -30.28 10.36
N LEU A 27 -33.64 -30.96 11.50
CA LEU A 27 -33.51 -32.42 11.69
C LEU A 27 -34.78 -33.12 11.11
N PRO A 28 -34.85 -34.48 10.91
CA PRO A 28 -34.33 -35.49 11.81
C PRO A 28 -33.88 -36.86 11.21
N HIS A 29 -33.27 -37.70 12.10
CA HIS A 29 -33.25 -39.18 12.20
C HIS A 29 -32.43 -39.99 11.22
N LEU A 30 -31.58 -40.93 11.59
CA LEU A 30 -31.70 -42.17 12.40
C LEU A 30 -30.30 -42.83 12.53
N LEU A 31 -29.94 -43.22 13.73
CA LEU A 31 -29.45 -44.51 14.28
C LEU A 31 -28.53 -45.40 13.40
N LEU A 32 -27.38 -45.83 13.86
CA LEU A 32 -27.13 -47.09 14.58
C LEU A 32 -25.61 -47.34 14.77
N THR A 33 -25.15 -47.42 15.99
CA THR A 33 -24.32 -48.38 16.72
C THR A 33 -23.29 -49.25 15.98
N LEU A 34 -22.07 -49.32 16.55
CA LEU A 34 -21.47 -50.46 17.27
C LEU A 34 -19.96 -50.25 17.50
N LEU A 35 -19.58 -50.12 18.73
CA LEU A 35 -18.72 -50.94 19.61
C LEU A 35 -17.30 -51.34 19.12
N ALA A 36 -16.40 -51.01 20.00
CA ALA A 36 -15.00 -51.35 20.25
C ALA A 36 -14.71 -52.89 20.26
N PRO A 37 -13.52 -53.41 20.69
CA PRO A 37 -12.40 -52.82 21.44
C PRO A 37 -10.95 -53.27 21.02
N ALA A 38 -10.03 -52.65 21.70
CA ALA A 38 -8.66 -52.95 22.03
C ALA A 38 -8.08 -54.37 21.78
N LEU A 39 -6.81 -54.41 21.42
CA LEU A 39 -5.84 -55.30 22.11
C LEU A 39 -4.40 -54.79 22.01
N CYS A 40 -3.75 -54.72 23.14
CA CYS A 40 -2.33 -54.63 23.37
C CYS A 40 -1.57 -55.85 22.79
N LEU A 41 -0.37 -55.63 22.29
CA LEU A 41 0.73 -56.60 22.48
C LEU A 41 2.05 -55.86 22.48
N ALA A 42 2.72 -55.99 23.64
CA ALA A 42 4.11 -55.68 23.86
C ALA A 42 4.96 -56.85 23.40
N GLN A 43 6.14 -56.58 22.83
CA GLN A 43 7.25 -57.52 22.78
C GLN A 43 8.56 -56.76 22.69
N ASP A 44 9.27 -56.80 23.78
CA ASP A 44 10.60 -57.29 24.11
C ASP A 44 11.80 -56.73 23.37
N ALA A 45 12.65 -56.11 24.17
CA ALA A 45 14.06 -55.82 23.93
C ALA A 45 14.96 -57.07 24.16
N PRO A 46 16.14 -57.13 23.57
CA PRO A 46 17.24 -57.85 24.19
C PRO A 46 18.40 -56.95 24.61
N LYS A 47 18.95 -57.36 25.74
CA LYS A 47 20.07 -56.79 26.47
C LYS A 47 21.41 -57.20 25.89
N THR A 48 22.39 -56.30 26.19
CA THR A 48 23.83 -56.55 26.56
C THR A 48 24.80 -56.99 25.49
N THR A 49 25.90 -56.23 25.33
CA THR A 49 27.17 -56.47 26.06
C THR A 49 28.20 -55.37 25.77
N LYS A 50 28.87 -54.86 26.81
CA LYS A 50 30.17 -54.18 26.70
C LYS A 50 31.29 -55.19 26.51
N PRO A 51 32.45 -54.80 25.92
CA PRO A 51 33.57 -54.46 26.80
C PRO A 51 34.45 -53.27 26.35
N THR A 52 34.98 -52.68 27.33
CA THR A 52 36.08 -51.78 27.59
C THR A 52 37.30 -51.91 26.70
N THR A 53 37.84 -50.79 26.23
CA THR A 53 39.30 -50.54 26.25
C THR A 53 39.53 -49.03 26.24
N GLU A 54 40.09 -48.53 27.35
CA GLU A 54 40.64 -47.21 27.52
C GLU A 54 41.91 -47.04 26.67
N VAL A 55 41.98 -45.94 25.94
CA VAL A 55 43.24 -45.38 25.46
C VAL A 55 43.27 -43.91 25.83
N GLU A 56 44.06 -43.61 26.85
CA GLU A 56 44.39 -42.25 27.28
C GLU A 56 45.18 -41.51 26.19
N HIS A 57 44.58 -40.51 25.57
CA HIS A 57 45.32 -39.48 24.85
C HIS A 57 45.34 -38.17 25.66
N LYS A 58 46.47 -37.84 26.23
CA LYS A 58 46.80 -36.55 26.82
C LYS A 58 46.75 -35.49 25.73
N VAL A 59 45.70 -34.68 25.72
CA VAL A 59 45.61 -33.45 24.90
C VAL A 59 46.03 -32.29 25.81
N GLN A 60 47.14 -31.61 25.42
CA GLN A 60 47.58 -30.35 26.04
C GLN A 60 46.55 -29.24 25.80
N PRO A 61 46.26 -28.38 26.78
CA PRO A 61 45.30 -27.27 26.60
C PRO A 61 45.90 -26.18 25.71
N ARG A 62 45.31 -25.99 24.52
CA ARG A 62 45.54 -24.77 23.71
C ARG A 62 45.02 -23.56 24.49
N ARG A 63 45.90 -22.60 24.75
CA ARG A 63 45.54 -21.27 25.27
C ARG A 63 44.51 -20.65 24.35
N ARG A 64 43.24 -20.55 24.77
CA ARG A 64 42.23 -19.69 24.16
C ARG A 64 42.66 -18.24 24.41
N ILE A 65 42.98 -17.53 23.34
CA ILE A 65 43.05 -16.06 23.35
C ILE A 65 41.59 -15.60 23.49
N LEU A 66 41.25 -15.15 24.69
CA LEU A 66 39.99 -14.45 24.95
C LEU A 66 40.07 -13.08 24.23
N VAL A 67 39.56 -12.99 23.01
CA VAL A 67 39.22 -11.71 22.43
C VAL A 67 38.02 -11.19 23.23
N LYS A 68 38.28 -10.15 24.03
CA LYS A 68 37.26 -9.45 24.80
C LYS A 68 36.27 -8.86 23.81
N PRO A 69 34.98 -9.26 23.80
CA PRO A 69 34.00 -8.59 22.94
C PRO A 69 33.96 -7.11 23.32
N ALA A 70 33.96 -6.22 22.33
CA ALA A 70 33.63 -4.82 22.58
C ALA A 70 32.31 -4.77 23.35
N ALA A 71 32.29 -4.03 24.47
CA ALA A 71 31.15 -3.93 25.36
C ALA A 71 29.93 -3.45 24.53
N ALA A 72 28.99 -4.34 24.25
CA ALA A 72 27.68 -3.96 23.74
C ALA A 72 27.04 -3.03 24.79
N ALA A 73 26.51 -1.89 24.34
CA ALA A 73 25.73 -1.02 25.22
C ALA A 73 24.66 -1.86 25.95
N PRO A 74 24.40 -1.62 27.24
CA PRO A 74 23.47 -2.42 28.01
C PRO A 74 22.10 -2.45 27.34
N GLU A 75 21.48 -3.62 27.27
CA GLU A 75 20.17 -3.86 26.62
C GLU A 75 19.07 -2.88 27.04
N ALA A 76 19.10 -2.46 28.32
CA ALA A 76 18.19 -1.46 28.87
C ALA A 76 18.26 -0.08 28.16
N THR A 77 19.39 0.25 27.51
CA THR A 77 19.53 1.52 26.77
C THR A 77 18.90 1.43 25.37
N GLN A 78 18.89 0.26 24.78
CA GLN A 78 18.39 0.05 23.40
C GLN A 78 16.85 0.03 23.31
N THR A 79 16.16 -0.42 24.36
CA THR A 79 14.69 -0.39 24.42
C THR A 79 14.13 1.03 24.56
N ARG A 80 14.93 1.98 25.03
CA ARG A 80 14.53 3.39 25.24
C ARG A 80 14.30 4.18 23.96
N SER A 81 14.66 3.65 22.80
CA SER A 81 14.38 4.27 21.51
C SER A 81 13.12 3.73 20.82
N LEU A 82 12.43 2.79 21.46
CA LEU A 82 11.22 2.15 20.92
C LEU A 82 10.02 2.46 21.81
N LEU A 83 8.87 2.63 21.20
CA LEU A 83 7.57 2.77 21.84
C LEU A 83 6.61 1.72 21.30
N LYS A 84 5.66 1.27 22.12
CA LYS A 84 4.49 0.57 21.62
C LYS A 84 3.50 1.60 21.09
N VAL A 85 2.91 1.34 19.95
CA VAL A 85 1.90 2.19 19.33
C VAL A 85 0.62 1.40 19.20
N ASN A 86 -0.43 1.83 19.90
CA ASN A 86 -1.76 1.24 19.87
C ASN A 86 -2.65 2.15 19.03
N VAL A 87 -3.33 1.58 18.03
CA VAL A 87 -4.17 2.34 17.10
C VAL A 87 -5.56 1.72 17.06
N THR A 88 -6.57 2.56 17.20
CA THR A 88 -7.95 2.21 16.84
C THR A 88 -8.27 2.87 15.52
N ALA A 89 -8.48 2.08 14.48
CA ALA A 89 -8.84 2.52 13.14
C ALA A 89 -10.31 2.17 12.82
N GLN A 90 -10.94 2.99 12.00
CA GLN A 90 -12.30 2.77 11.55
C GLN A 90 -12.47 3.19 10.09
N PRO A 91 -12.06 2.34 9.13
CA PRO A 91 -12.16 2.63 7.70
C PRO A 91 -13.63 2.74 7.26
N TYR A 92 -13.85 3.48 6.18
CA TYR A 92 -15.16 3.51 5.53
C TYR A 92 -15.44 2.21 4.78
N ASP A 93 -16.73 1.85 4.71
CA ASP A 93 -17.17 0.78 3.83
C ASP A 93 -17.21 1.30 2.38
N LEU A 94 -16.54 0.60 1.46
CA LEU A 94 -16.43 1.00 0.06
C LEU A 94 -17.71 0.72 -0.73
N HIS A 95 -18.53 -0.24 -0.27
CA HIS A 95 -19.79 -0.61 -0.89
C HIS A 95 -21.00 0.10 -0.28
N LEU A 96 -20.88 0.52 0.98
CA LEU A 96 -21.88 1.30 1.72
C LEU A 96 -21.23 2.60 2.22
N PRO A 97 -20.88 3.54 1.31
CA PRO A 97 -19.94 4.64 1.59
C PRO A 97 -20.41 5.62 2.67
N TRP A 98 -21.67 5.58 3.08
CA TRP A 98 -22.20 6.34 4.22
C TRP A 98 -21.87 5.72 5.58
N GLN A 99 -21.37 4.49 5.59
CA GLN A 99 -21.04 3.74 6.80
C GLN A 99 -19.53 3.62 7.00
N LYS A 100 -19.15 3.43 8.25
CA LYS A 100 -17.81 2.97 8.61
C LYS A 100 -17.88 1.51 9.05
N GLN A 101 -16.81 0.78 8.81
CA GLN A 101 -16.64 -0.59 9.31
C GLN A 101 -16.53 -0.59 10.84
N SER A 102 -16.61 -1.77 11.45
CA SER A 102 -16.34 -1.90 12.89
C SER A 102 -14.93 -1.45 13.22
N PRO A 103 -14.72 -0.80 14.40
CA PRO A 103 -13.40 -0.41 14.83
C PRO A 103 -12.43 -1.60 14.91
N ILE A 104 -11.22 -1.39 14.42
CA ILE A 104 -10.14 -2.39 14.41
C ILE A 104 -9.02 -1.84 15.30
N ASN A 105 -8.50 -2.70 16.19
CA ASN A 105 -7.37 -2.35 17.02
C ASN A 105 -6.09 -3.00 16.45
N SER A 106 -5.10 -2.18 16.18
CA SER A 106 -3.78 -2.59 15.70
C SER A 106 -2.69 -2.16 16.67
N ARG A 107 -1.59 -2.91 16.70
CA ARG A 107 -0.42 -2.61 17.51
C ARG A 107 0.84 -2.68 16.66
N GLY A 108 1.76 -1.76 16.92
CA GLY A 108 3.07 -1.75 16.30
C GLY A 108 4.12 -1.18 17.22
N LEU A 109 5.34 -1.06 16.70
CA LEU A 109 6.43 -0.35 17.36
C LEU A 109 6.62 1.00 16.67
N GLY A 110 6.90 2.04 17.46
CA GLY A 110 7.33 3.33 16.98
C GLY A 110 8.81 3.55 17.34
N VAL A 111 9.55 4.18 16.44
CA VAL A 111 10.94 4.58 16.66
C VAL A 111 10.98 6.03 17.09
N VAL A 112 11.54 6.30 18.27
CA VAL A 112 11.72 7.67 18.78
C VAL A 112 12.83 8.35 18.00
N LEU A 113 12.52 9.52 17.45
CA LEU A 113 13.45 10.40 16.74
C LEU A 113 13.66 11.72 17.50
N GLU A 114 14.59 12.53 17.01
CA GLU A 114 14.82 13.87 17.55
C GLU A 114 13.53 14.71 17.58
N GLY A 115 13.39 15.56 18.58
CA GLY A 115 12.23 16.42 18.77
C GLY A 115 10.99 15.71 19.29
N ASN A 116 11.14 14.59 20.02
CA ASN A 116 10.05 13.77 20.57
C ASN A 116 9.07 13.23 19.52
N ARG A 117 9.53 13.08 18.29
CA ARG A 117 8.75 12.54 17.18
C ARG A 117 8.84 11.01 17.17
N VAL A 118 7.80 10.36 16.70
CA VAL A 118 7.75 8.88 16.63
C VAL A 118 7.48 8.46 15.19
N LEU A 119 8.43 7.75 14.60
CA LEU A 119 8.32 7.21 13.25
C LEU A 119 7.59 5.86 13.30
N VAL A 120 6.60 5.71 12.43
CA VAL A 120 5.83 4.48 12.22
C VAL A 120 5.57 4.26 10.73
N THR A 121 5.04 3.10 10.34
CA THR A 121 4.50 2.89 9.00
C THR A 121 3.14 3.57 8.85
N ALA A 122 2.87 4.14 7.66
CA ALA A 122 1.59 4.80 7.38
C ALA A 122 0.39 3.84 7.50
N GLN A 123 0.57 2.58 7.09
CA GLN A 123 -0.48 1.58 7.18
C GLN A 123 -0.89 1.24 8.63
N LEU A 124 -0.02 1.49 9.63
CA LEU A 124 -0.39 1.31 11.05
C LEU A 124 -1.43 2.35 11.48
N VAL A 125 -1.35 3.57 10.94
CA VAL A 125 -2.15 4.72 11.35
C VAL A 125 -3.23 5.12 10.34
N ALA A 126 -3.38 4.35 9.25
CA ALA A 126 -4.42 4.58 8.26
C ALA A 126 -5.82 4.47 8.89
N ASP A 127 -6.70 5.42 8.56
CA ASP A 127 -8.08 5.52 9.08
C ASP A 127 -8.17 5.55 10.62
N ALA A 128 -7.10 5.99 11.31
CA ALA A 128 -7.04 6.04 12.75
C ALA A 128 -8.07 7.03 13.32
N THR A 129 -8.83 6.57 14.31
CA THR A 129 -9.71 7.41 15.13
C THR A 129 -9.09 7.73 16.48
N TYR A 130 -8.12 6.90 16.92
CA TYR A 130 -7.36 7.11 18.13
C TYR A 130 -5.99 6.46 18.03
N ILE A 131 -4.96 7.18 18.45
CA ILE A 131 -3.57 6.69 18.51
C ILE A 131 -3.05 6.93 19.92
N GLU A 132 -2.46 5.90 20.51
CA GLU A 132 -1.83 5.93 21.82
C GLU A 132 -0.39 5.40 21.73
N ILE A 133 0.58 6.14 22.23
CA ILE A 133 1.95 5.69 22.42
C ILE A 133 2.18 5.28 23.88
N GLU A 134 2.89 4.17 24.07
CA GLU A 134 3.14 3.55 25.38
C GLU A 134 4.62 3.24 25.52
N GLN A 135 5.19 3.52 26.68
CA GLN A 135 6.57 3.16 27.00
C GLN A 135 6.78 1.64 26.99
N PRO A 136 7.98 1.15 26.63
CA PRO A 136 8.21 -0.29 26.38
C PRO A 136 7.97 -1.16 27.62
N ASP A 137 8.20 -0.62 28.80
CA ASP A 137 8.01 -1.29 30.10
C ASP A 137 6.54 -1.37 30.57
N GLY A 138 5.60 -0.87 29.75
CA GLY A 138 4.18 -0.80 30.11
C GLY A 138 3.85 0.34 31.06
N GLY A 139 4.73 1.35 31.16
CA GLY A 139 4.59 2.49 32.05
C GLY A 139 3.59 3.54 31.56
N GLN A 140 4.08 4.73 31.26
CA GLN A 140 3.22 5.85 30.85
C GLN A 140 2.66 5.67 29.44
N LYS A 141 1.48 6.23 29.23
CA LYS A 141 0.77 6.27 27.94
C LYS A 141 0.38 7.70 27.59
N LEU A 142 0.48 8.05 26.32
CA LEU A 142 0.07 9.34 25.81
C LEU A 142 -0.77 9.17 24.55
N ALA A 143 -1.80 10.01 24.38
CA ALA A 143 -2.45 10.18 23.09
C ALA A 143 -1.48 10.86 22.11
N ALA A 144 -1.48 10.39 20.88
CA ALA A 144 -0.66 10.91 19.79
C ALA A 144 -1.52 11.27 18.57
N LYS A 145 -0.96 12.09 17.69
CA LYS A 145 -1.56 12.46 16.40
C LYS A 145 -0.53 12.36 15.28
N VAL A 146 -1.01 12.15 14.07
CA VAL A 146 -0.19 12.16 12.86
C VAL A 146 0.11 13.60 12.48
N ILE A 147 1.40 13.92 12.22
CA ILE A 147 1.83 15.25 11.76
C ILE A 147 2.33 15.23 10.31
N ALA A 148 2.78 14.08 9.83
CA ALA A 148 3.09 13.85 8.42
C ALA A 148 2.79 12.40 8.09
N VAL A 149 2.24 12.14 6.89
CA VAL A 149 1.98 10.80 6.39
C VAL A 149 2.21 10.72 4.89
N ASP A 150 2.87 9.67 4.45
CA ASP A 150 2.99 9.28 3.06
C ASP A 150 2.58 7.82 2.89
N TYR A 151 1.44 7.61 2.24
CA TYR A 151 0.93 6.27 1.98
C TYR A 151 1.67 5.54 0.86
N GLU A 152 2.30 6.28 -0.07
CA GLU A 152 3.12 5.69 -1.14
C GLU A 152 4.44 5.14 -0.59
N ALA A 153 5.12 5.93 0.25
CA ALA A 153 6.35 5.50 0.92
C ALA A 153 6.09 4.67 2.19
N ASN A 154 4.83 4.52 2.62
CA ASN A 154 4.42 3.82 3.83
C ASN A 154 5.10 4.36 5.10
N LEU A 155 5.20 5.68 5.23
CA LEU A 155 5.80 6.36 6.37
C LEU A 155 4.82 7.32 7.05
N ALA A 156 4.86 7.39 8.37
CA ALA A 156 4.12 8.38 9.13
C ALA A 156 4.95 8.86 10.35
N LEU A 157 4.76 10.12 10.69
CA LEU A 157 5.40 10.76 11.83
C LEU A 157 4.31 11.18 12.83
N LEU A 158 4.50 10.79 14.07
CA LEU A 158 3.58 11.10 15.16
C LEU A 158 4.23 12.09 16.11
N GLU A 159 3.39 12.91 16.74
CA GLU A 159 3.74 13.70 17.91
C GLU A 159 2.70 13.52 19.02
N SER A 160 3.01 13.98 20.21
CA SER A 160 2.07 13.99 21.34
C SER A 160 0.85 14.87 21.03
N ALA A 161 -0.36 14.39 21.34
CA ALA A 161 -1.59 15.14 21.24
C ALA A 161 -1.94 15.91 22.53
N ILE A 162 -1.05 15.89 23.53
CA ILE A 162 -1.28 16.49 24.86
C ILE A 162 -0.29 17.61 25.14
N ASN A 163 -0.45 18.24 26.32
CA ASN A 163 0.37 19.38 26.72
C ASN A 163 1.86 19.05 26.91
N ALA A 164 2.72 20.07 26.76
CA ALA A 164 4.18 19.96 26.75
C ALA A 164 4.79 19.39 28.07
N GLU A 165 4.14 19.58 29.23
CA GLU A 165 4.67 19.06 30.51
C GLU A 165 4.59 17.53 30.58
N LYS A 166 3.44 16.96 30.22
CA LYS A 166 3.25 15.50 30.19
C LYS A 166 4.10 14.86 29.10
N GLU A 167 4.21 15.51 27.93
CA GLU A 167 5.09 15.07 26.86
C GLU A 167 6.54 15.01 27.34
N LYS A 168 7.07 16.09 27.94
CA LYS A 168 8.43 16.15 28.47
C LYS A 168 8.69 15.06 29.51
N ALA A 169 7.75 14.80 30.41
CA ALA A 169 7.86 13.74 31.41
C ALA A 169 7.91 12.36 30.76
N PHE A 170 7.08 12.12 29.74
CA PHE A 170 7.03 10.85 29.00
C PHE A 170 8.34 10.56 28.27
N PHE A 171 8.86 11.54 27.53
CA PHE A 171 10.08 11.36 26.75
C PHE A 171 11.38 11.50 27.54
N ALA A 172 11.33 11.92 28.83
CA ALA A 172 12.52 12.12 29.65
C ALA A 172 13.41 10.87 29.79
N SER A 173 12.82 9.68 29.75
CA SER A 173 13.55 8.40 29.80
C SER A 173 13.90 7.83 28.44
N MET A 174 13.38 8.42 27.35
CA MET A 174 13.56 7.93 25.99
C MET A 174 14.85 8.50 25.35
N GLN A 175 15.37 7.80 24.36
CA GLN A 175 16.54 8.21 23.60
C GLN A 175 16.24 8.19 22.12
N PRO A 176 16.43 9.30 21.39
CA PRO A 176 16.28 9.33 19.93
C PRO A 176 17.23 8.34 19.26
N MET A 177 16.72 7.61 18.27
CA MET A 177 17.51 6.68 17.47
C MET A 177 18.07 7.40 16.25
N GLY A 178 19.39 7.34 16.05
CA GLY A 178 20.04 7.83 14.84
C GLY A 178 19.69 6.94 13.63
N ILE A 179 19.80 7.49 12.43
CA ILE A 179 19.54 6.81 11.17
C ILE A 179 20.87 6.40 10.50
N ASP A 180 20.92 5.21 9.90
CA ASP A 180 22.06 4.70 9.14
C ASP A 180 21.68 4.47 7.68
N THR A 181 22.07 5.38 6.80
CA THR A 181 21.85 5.27 5.35
C THR A 181 23.00 4.55 4.61
N SER A 182 24.01 4.06 5.34
CA SER A 182 25.23 3.48 4.76
C SER A 182 25.12 1.98 4.45
N ALA A 183 23.96 1.37 4.65
CA ALA A 183 23.77 -0.07 4.47
C ALA A 183 24.04 -0.54 3.03
N ARG A 184 24.68 -1.71 2.90
CA ARG A 184 25.12 -2.35 1.65
C ARG A 184 24.77 -3.83 1.63
N ILE A 185 24.83 -4.42 0.44
CA ILE A 185 24.75 -5.88 0.29
C ILE A 185 25.85 -6.55 1.12
N GLY A 186 25.50 -7.57 1.87
CA GLY A 186 26.40 -8.29 2.79
C GLY A 186 26.40 -7.75 4.22
N ASP A 187 25.80 -6.58 4.49
CA ASP A 187 25.75 -6.03 5.83
C ASP A 187 24.79 -6.84 6.73
N ALA A 188 25.23 -7.03 7.98
CA ALA A 188 24.41 -7.61 9.02
C ALA A 188 23.46 -6.56 9.61
N VAL A 189 22.19 -6.89 9.68
CA VAL A 189 21.12 -6.09 10.28
C VAL A 189 20.31 -6.96 11.24
N ALA A 190 19.49 -6.36 12.10
CA ALA A 190 18.60 -7.11 12.98
C ALA A 190 17.21 -6.50 12.99
N VAL A 191 16.17 -7.31 12.79
CA VAL A 191 14.78 -6.92 13.03
C VAL A 191 14.53 -6.97 14.53
N TRP A 192 14.02 -5.89 15.08
CA TRP A 192 13.67 -5.79 16.49
C TRP A 192 12.16 -5.92 16.68
N GLN A 193 11.76 -6.79 17.60
CA GLN A 193 10.38 -7.07 17.97
C GLN A 193 10.26 -7.04 19.48
N THR A 194 9.05 -6.82 19.99
CA THR A 194 8.76 -7.02 21.41
C THR A 194 7.92 -8.27 21.58
N GLY A 195 8.36 -9.17 22.46
CA GLY A 195 7.59 -10.34 22.83
C GLY A 195 6.39 -10.00 23.71
N ARG A 196 5.64 -11.04 24.12
CA ARG A 196 4.38 -10.88 24.86
C ARG A 196 4.51 -10.20 26.22
N VAL A 197 5.63 -10.39 26.88
CA VAL A 197 5.93 -9.79 28.21
C VAL A 197 6.82 -8.54 28.09
N GLY A 198 7.04 -8.04 26.87
CA GLY A 198 7.78 -6.80 26.61
C GLY A 198 9.28 -6.98 26.42
N GLU A 199 9.79 -8.22 26.41
CA GLU A 199 11.18 -8.52 26.11
C GLU A 199 11.54 -8.14 24.66
N LEU A 200 12.76 -7.65 24.44
CA LEU A 200 13.28 -7.30 23.12
C LEU A 200 13.82 -8.55 22.42
N ILE A 201 13.19 -8.91 21.31
CA ILE A 201 13.62 -10.00 20.43
C ILE A 201 14.38 -9.40 19.26
N LYS A 202 15.61 -9.85 19.03
CA LYS A 202 16.46 -9.42 17.92
C LYS A 202 16.66 -10.58 16.95
N THR A 203 16.16 -10.45 15.74
CA THR A 203 16.35 -11.46 14.69
C THR A 203 17.44 -10.98 13.73
N PRO A 204 18.62 -11.61 13.73
CA PRO A 204 19.72 -11.24 12.84
C PRO A 204 19.40 -11.66 11.41
N LEU A 205 19.66 -10.77 10.45
CA LEU A 205 19.50 -10.97 9.02
C LEU A 205 20.72 -10.38 8.29
N THR A 206 20.88 -10.73 7.01
CA THR A 206 21.91 -10.16 6.14
C THR A 206 21.25 -9.61 4.89
N ILE A 207 21.62 -8.40 4.48
CA ILE A 207 21.13 -7.78 3.24
C ILE A 207 21.69 -8.57 2.06
N SER A 208 20.82 -9.22 1.31
CA SER A 208 21.17 -10.06 0.16
C SER A 208 21.04 -9.32 -1.18
N LYS A 209 20.10 -8.37 -1.27
CA LYS A 209 19.84 -7.56 -2.48
C LYS A 209 19.40 -6.15 -2.10
N ILE A 210 19.72 -5.23 -3.01
CA ILE A 210 19.20 -3.85 -2.99
C ILE A 210 18.61 -3.60 -4.38
N LEU A 211 17.34 -3.21 -4.45
CA LEU A 211 16.62 -3.03 -5.71
C LEU A 211 15.43 -2.09 -5.52
N THR A 212 14.74 -1.77 -6.60
CA THR A 212 13.48 -1.03 -6.54
C THR A 212 12.30 -2.00 -6.61
N ARG A 213 11.32 -1.80 -5.73
CA ARG A 213 10.05 -2.53 -5.73
C ARG A 213 8.88 -1.60 -5.48
N ARG A 214 7.70 -2.04 -5.88
CA ARG A 214 6.44 -1.40 -5.46
C ARG A 214 6.22 -1.64 -3.97
N TYR A 215 5.76 -0.59 -3.29
CA TYR A 215 5.36 -0.68 -1.89
C TYR A 215 3.89 -1.06 -1.76
N VAL A 216 3.21 -0.49 -0.75
CA VAL A 216 1.80 -0.77 -0.45
C VAL A 216 0.87 -0.24 -1.53
N VAL A 217 1.17 0.94 -2.09
CA VAL A 217 0.36 1.59 -3.14
C VAL A 217 0.87 1.17 -4.52
N GLU A 218 -0.04 0.74 -5.38
CA GLU A 218 0.27 0.36 -6.76
C GLU A 218 0.85 1.55 -7.54
N GLY A 219 1.85 1.28 -8.38
CA GLY A 219 2.49 2.31 -9.21
C GLY A 219 3.67 3.05 -8.55
N SER A 220 3.87 2.90 -7.23
CA SER A 220 4.93 3.58 -6.49
C SER A 220 6.13 2.67 -6.27
N GLY A 221 7.18 2.83 -7.08
CA GLY A 221 8.44 2.09 -6.96
C GLY A 221 9.46 2.84 -6.09
N PHE A 222 9.94 2.19 -5.02
CA PHE A 222 10.96 2.72 -4.12
C PHE A 222 12.10 1.73 -3.92
N LEU A 223 13.22 2.22 -3.42
CA LEU A 223 14.33 1.40 -2.97
C LEU A 223 13.88 0.45 -1.87
N VAL A 224 14.34 -0.80 -1.91
CA VAL A 224 14.15 -1.78 -0.84
C VAL A 224 15.46 -2.53 -0.59
N TYR A 225 15.63 -3.00 0.66
CA TYR A 225 16.59 -4.04 0.98
C TYR A 225 15.85 -5.36 1.10
N GLU A 226 16.34 -6.40 0.43
CA GLU A 226 15.90 -7.78 0.65
C GLU A 226 16.92 -8.52 1.52
N THR A 227 16.40 -9.28 2.48
CA THR A 227 17.19 -10.19 3.31
C THR A 227 16.58 -11.57 3.25
N THR A 228 17.36 -12.59 3.62
CA THR A 228 16.87 -13.95 3.81
C THR A 228 16.97 -14.33 5.27
N GLY A 229 16.00 -15.07 5.78
CA GLY A 229 15.96 -15.55 7.15
C GLY A 229 14.57 -15.74 7.70
N ILE A 230 14.46 -16.31 8.88
CA ILE A 230 13.19 -16.60 9.55
C ILE A 230 12.91 -15.52 10.59
N ILE A 231 11.81 -14.78 10.39
CA ILE A 231 11.27 -13.86 11.40
C ILE A 231 10.18 -14.59 12.17
N ARG A 232 10.24 -14.52 13.50
CA ARG A 232 9.20 -15.09 14.36
C ARG A 232 7.92 -14.27 14.23
N SER A 233 6.78 -14.95 14.11
CA SER A 233 5.48 -14.30 14.18
C SER A 233 5.17 -13.96 15.64
N GLU A 234 5.27 -12.69 15.99
CA GLU A 234 4.90 -12.16 17.31
C GLU A 234 3.69 -11.22 17.18
N ALA A 235 3.09 -10.87 18.31
CA ALA A 235 1.84 -10.10 18.35
C ALA A 235 1.92 -8.68 17.75
N ASN A 236 3.12 -8.16 17.50
CA ASN A 236 3.36 -6.83 16.93
C ASN A 236 3.93 -6.99 15.52
N SER A 237 3.06 -7.08 14.52
CA SER A 237 3.45 -7.30 13.13
C SER A 237 3.64 -6.02 12.32
N PHE A 238 3.25 -4.85 12.86
CA PHE A 238 3.39 -3.56 12.19
C PHE A 238 4.61 -2.81 12.69
N THR A 239 5.24 -2.04 11.79
CA THR A 239 6.39 -1.19 12.09
C THR A 239 7.46 -1.90 12.91
N LEU A 240 8.16 -2.84 12.31
CA LEU A 240 9.29 -3.49 12.94
C LEU A 240 10.58 -2.78 12.52
N PRO A 241 11.32 -2.14 13.45
CA PRO A 241 12.56 -1.47 13.12
C PRO A 241 13.65 -2.47 12.76
N VAL A 242 14.44 -2.11 11.75
CA VAL A 242 15.62 -2.84 11.29
C VAL A 242 16.85 -2.04 11.67
N ILE A 243 17.70 -2.64 12.46
CA ILE A 243 18.82 -1.96 13.13
C ILE A 243 20.17 -2.46 12.61
N LYS A 244 21.09 -1.53 12.33
CA LYS A 244 22.49 -1.76 12.00
C LYS A 244 23.37 -0.93 12.94
N GLY A 245 24.25 -1.59 13.71
CA GLY A 245 25.17 -0.89 14.60
C GLY A 245 24.50 0.01 15.64
N GLY A 246 23.26 -0.28 16.05
CA GLY A 246 22.50 0.53 17.02
C GLY A 246 21.74 1.71 16.41
N LYS A 247 21.74 1.87 15.09
CA LYS A 247 21.01 2.90 14.36
C LYS A 247 19.93 2.28 13.48
N LEU A 248 18.91 3.06 13.14
CA LEU A 248 17.82 2.65 12.25
C LEU A 248 18.34 2.53 10.82
N ALA A 249 18.36 1.31 10.29
CA ALA A 249 18.69 1.02 8.89
C ALA A 249 17.43 0.91 8.00
N GLY A 250 16.25 0.79 8.60
CA GLY A 250 14.97 0.72 7.89
C GLY A 250 13.83 0.24 8.75
N LEU A 251 12.67 0.05 8.13
CA LEU A 251 11.47 -0.57 8.71
C LEU A 251 11.10 -1.82 7.92
N LEU A 252 10.60 -2.84 8.59
CA LEU A 252 10.06 -4.02 7.92
C LEU A 252 8.85 -3.62 7.07
N LEU A 253 8.89 -3.93 5.78
CA LEU A 253 7.79 -3.69 4.85
C LEU A 253 6.92 -4.94 4.66
N SER A 254 7.54 -6.08 4.43
CA SER A 254 6.85 -7.36 4.29
C SER A 254 7.76 -8.55 4.61
N TYR A 255 7.15 -9.68 4.95
CA TYR A 255 7.82 -10.95 5.14
C TYR A 255 7.08 -12.06 4.40
N ASP A 256 7.76 -12.67 3.44
CA ASP A 256 7.31 -13.89 2.77
C ASP A 256 7.81 -15.11 3.53
N SER A 257 6.96 -15.71 4.32
CA SER A 257 7.30 -16.87 5.15
C SER A 257 7.60 -18.13 4.33
N LYS A 258 7.04 -18.25 3.12
CA LYS A 258 7.25 -19.39 2.23
C LYS A 258 8.67 -19.39 1.65
N ASN A 259 9.12 -18.23 1.18
CA ASN A 259 10.45 -18.06 0.59
C ASN A 259 11.47 -17.54 1.60
N GLN A 260 11.05 -17.22 2.83
CA GLN A 260 11.88 -16.65 3.90
C GLN A 260 12.58 -15.35 3.46
N VAL A 261 11.89 -14.54 2.67
CA VAL A 261 12.37 -13.25 2.18
C VAL A 261 11.73 -12.13 2.97
N THR A 262 12.56 -11.27 3.51
CA THR A 262 12.15 -10.04 4.18
C THR A 262 12.42 -8.85 3.27
N THR A 263 11.41 -8.01 3.06
CA THR A 263 11.54 -6.73 2.36
C THR A 263 11.54 -5.60 3.39
N ILE A 264 12.52 -4.72 3.28
CA ILE A 264 12.76 -3.62 4.22
C ILE A 264 12.63 -2.30 3.47
N LEU A 265 11.85 -1.38 4.02
CA LEU A 265 11.83 0.04 3.67
C LEU A 265 13.12 0.64 4.21
N PRO A 266 14.07 1.12 3.37
CA PRO A 266 15.41 1.45 3.82
C PRO A 266 15.54 2.87 4.37
N ALA A 267 16.53 3.07 5.19
CA ALA A 267 16.84 4.34 5.83
C ALA A 267 16.99 5.55 4.86
N PRO A 268 17.52 5.44 3.65
CA PRO A 268 17.55 6.56 2.70
C PRO A 268 16.15 7.12 2.37
N ILE A 269 15.14 6.27 2.26
CA ILE A 269 13.74 6.71 2.02
C ILE A 269 13.16 7.38 3.28
N ILE A 270 13.50 6.86 4.47
CA ILE A 270 13.11 7.49 5.75
C ILE A 270 13.77 8.87 5.87
N GLU A 271 15.06 8.98 5.56
CA GLU A 271 15.78 10.25 5.63
C GLU A 271 15.21 11.29 4.65
N HIS A 272 14.86 10.86 3.43
CA HIS A 272 14.19 11.72 2.44
C HIS A 272 12.87 12.26 2.98
N PHE A 273 11.99 11.38 3.52
CA PHE A 273 10.73 11.77 4.14
C PHE A 273 10.90 12.80 5.28
N LEU A 274 11.90 12.57 6.15
CA LEU A 274 12.16 13.47 7.27
C LEU A 274 12.76 14.81 6.84
N LYS A 275 13.60 14.83 5.80
CA LYS A 275 14.15 16.06 5.23
C LYS A 275 13.10 16.90 4.53
N ASP A 276 12.18 16.26 3.80
CA ASP A 276 11.05 16.94 3.18
C ASP A 276 10.16 17.63 4.22
N PHE A 277 9.92 16.98 5.36
CA PHE A 277 9.12 17.54 6.45
C PHE A 277 9.91 18.50 7.37
N ALA A 278 11.17 18.80 7.13
CA ALA A 278 12.01 19.54 8.07
C ALA A 278 11.54 20.99 8.34
N ASP A 279 10.90 21.61 7.37
CA ASP A 279 10.29 22.95 7.48
C ASP A 279 8.85 22.95 8.02
N GLY A 280 8.28 21.77 8.30
CA GLY A 280 6.92 21.58 8.81
C GLY A 280 5.86 21.42 7.72
N ALA A 281 6.20 21.51 6.44
CA ALA A 281 5.34 21.23 5.30
C ALA A 281 5.81 19.95 4.60
N TYR A 282 4.91 19.01 4.37
CA TYR A 282 5.23 17.76 3.68
C TYR A 282 4.73 17.81 2.23
N GLU A 283 5.62 17.82 1.25
CA GLU A 283 5.29 17.85 -0.17
C GLU A 283 5.23 16.45 -0.79
N GLY A 284 6.01 15.50 -0.26
CA GLY A 284 6.03 14.09 -0.65
C GLY A 284 6.96 13.76 -1.79
N PHE A 285 6.93 12.49 -2.20
CA PHE A 285 7.83 11.99 -3.21
C PHE A 285 7.34 12.37 -4.63
N PRO A 286 8.18 13.01 -5.45
CA PRO A 286 7.82 13.37 -6.81
C PRO A 286 7.74 12.13 -7.72
N GLY A 287 7.15 12.30 -8.90
CA GLY A 287 7.09 11.25 -9.91
C GLY A 287 7.12 11.81 -11.33
N LEU A 288 7.68 11.06 -12.27
CA LEU A 288 7.61 11.43 -13.70
C LEU A 288 6.20 11.27 -14.25
N GLY A 289 5.50 10.22 -13.85
CA GLY A 289 4.17 9.91 -14.39
C GLY A 289 4.26 9.39 -15.83
N MET A 290 5.03 8.34 -16.04
CA MET A 290 5.13 7.64 -17.31
C MET A 290 5.19 6.13 -17.11
N GLU A 291 4.77 5.40 -18.13
CA GLU A 291 5.00 3.97 -18.26
C GLU A 291 5.88 3.70 -19.47
N PHE A 292 6.62 2.61 -19.44
CA PHE A 292 7.51 2.26 -20.55
C PHE A 292 7.47 0.75 -20.83
N GLN A 293 7.79 0.42 -22.07
CA GLN A 293 8.05 -0.93 -22.52
C GLN A 293 9.57 -1.14 -22.69
N ILE A 294 10.07 -2.26 -22.20
CA ILE A 294 11.47 -2.67 -22.40
C ILE A 294 11.74 -2.91 -23.88
N THR A 295 12.96 -2.59 -24.32
CA THR A 295 13.39 -2.68 -25.72
C THR A 295 14.41 -3.78 -25.95
N LEU A 296 14.22 -4.96 -25.33
CA LEU A 296 15.10 -6.11 -25.51
C LEU A 296 14.82 -6.88 -26.81
N ASP A 297 13.61 -6.78 -27.35
CA ASP A 297 13.18 -7.46 -28.57
C ASP A 297 13.81 -6.77 -29.80
N GLU A 298 14.51 -7.56 -30.62
CA GLU A 298 15.22 -7.05 -31.81
C GLU A 298 14.24 -6.50 -32.85
N GLN A 299 13.09 -7.13 -33.06
CA GLN A 299 12.09 -6.68 -34.03
C GLN A 299 11.46 -5.35 -33.60
N LEU A 300 11.24 -5.17 -32.29
CA LEU A 300 10.79 -3.90 -31.74
C LEU A 300 11.86 -2.81 -31.97
N ARG A 301 13.14 -3.13 -31.73
CA ARG A 301 14.24 -2.19 -31.94
C ARG A 301 14.36 -1.75 -33.40
N ASP A 302 14.29 -2.72 -34.32
CA ASP A 302 14.30 -2.46 -35.77
C ASP A 302 13.12 -1.58 -36.18
N TYR A 303 11.92 -1.90 -35.68
CA TYR A 303 10.72 -1.08 -35.92
C TYR A 303 10.88 0.37 -35.42
N LEU A 304 11.52 0.56 -34.27
CA LEU A 304 11.80 1.86 -33.68
C LEU A 304 13.02 2.57 -34.29
N GLY A 305 13.74 1.93 -35.20
CA GLY A 305 14.96 2.46 -35.81
C GLY A 305 16.14 2.57 -34.81
N MET A 306 16.11 1.76 -33.74
CA MET A 306 17.20 1.73 -32.74
C MET A 306 18.35 0.87 -33.24
N LYS A 307 19.60 1.32 -32.99
CA LYS A 307 20.79 0.47 -33.18
C LYS A 307 20.77 -0.73 -32.23
N PRO A 308 21.40 -1.88 -32.56
CA PRO A 308 21.38 -3.09 -31.72
C PRO A 308 21.74 -2.85 -30.27
N ASP A 309 22.75 -2.04 -29.98
CA ASP A 309 23.24 -1.76 -28.62
C ASP A 309 22.79 -0.38 -28.07
N ALA A 310 21.88 0.32 -28.74
CA ALA A 310 21.43 1.63 -28.29
C ALA A 310 20.68 1.51 -26.95
N PRO A 311 20.94 2.38 -25.97
CA PRO A 311 20.20 2.43 -24.72
C PRO A 311 18.80 3.00 -24.93
N GLY A 312 17.92 2.77 -23.97
CA GLY A 312 16.61 3.40 -23.87
C GLY A 312 15.44 2.43 -23.87
N VAL A 313 14.31 2.94 -23.43
CA VAL A 313 13.01 2.25 -23.34
C VAL A 313 11.94 3.02 -24.10
N LEU A 314 10.94 2.30 -24.62
CA LEU A 314 9.80 2.90 -25.32
C LEU A 314 8.77 3.44 -24.33
N VAL A 315 8.46 4.73 -24.37
CA VAL A 315 7.38 5.32 -23.57
C VAL A 315 6.04 4.81 -24.08
N SER A 316 5.36 4.02 -23.28
CA SER A 316 4.06 3.40 -23.62
C SER A 316 2.86 4.23 -23.17
N ALA A 317 2.98 5.00 -22.09
CA ALA A 317 1.96 5.94 -21.62
C ALA A 317 2.60 7.11 -20.86
N VAL A 318 1.91 8.24 -20.85
CA VAL A 318 2.28 9.45 -20.10
C VAL A 318 1.06 9.93 -19.33
N VAL A 319 1.20 10.04 -18.02
CA VAL A 319 0.11 10.41 -17.12
C VAL A 319 -0.19 11.90 -17.25
N LYS A 320 -1.41 12.24 -17.61
CA LYS A 320 -1.88 13.62 -17.77
C LYS A 320 -1.70 14.42 -16.47
N GLY A 321 -1.16 15.63 -16.59
CA GLY A 321 -0.89 16.52 -15.47
C GLY A 321 0.35 16.17 -14.65
N ALA A 322 1.09 15.09 -14.98
CA ALA A 322 2.33 14.71 -14.30
C ALA A 322 3.58 15.45 -14.85
N SER A 323 4.73 15.24 -14.21
CA SER A 323 5.98 15.96 -14.53
C SER A 323 6.43 15.75 -15.98
N ALA A 324 6.41 14.51 -16.47
CA ALA A 324 6.87 14.17 -17.82
C ALA A 324 5.95 14.74 -18.92
N GLU A 325 4.64 14.72 -18.72
CA GLU A 325 3.68 15.31 -19.66
C GLU A 325 3.89 16.83 -19.77
N LYS A 326 4.06 17.51 -18.63
CA LYS A 326 4.33 18.96 -18.59
C LYS A 326 5.66 19.34 -19.25
N ALA A 327 6.64 18.44 -19.23
CA ALA A 327 7.91 18.61 -19.94
C ALA A 327 7.82 18.32 -21.43
N GLY A 328 6.68 17.80 -21.92
CA GLY A 328 6.43 17.50 -23.32
C GLY A 328 6.83 16.09 -23.77
N LEU A 329 7.03 15.14 -22.83
CA LEU A 329 7.20 13.72 -23.14
C LEU A 329 5.88 13.17 -23.73
N LYS A 330 6.01 12.30 -24.73
CA LYS A 330 4.86 11.70 -25.43
C LYS A 330 4.99 10.19 -25.50
N LYS A 331 3.86 9.51 -25.60
CA LYS A 331 3.80 8.12 -26.01
C LYS A 331 4.49 7.92 -27.35
N GLY A 332 5.33 6.91 -27.46
CA GLY A 332 6.13 6.62 -28.65
C GLY A 332 7.55 7.19 -28.60
N ASP A 333 7.88 8.08 -27.67
CA ASP A 333 9.27 8.51 -27.45
C ASP A 333 10.13 7.36 -26.93
N ILE A 334 11.41 7.37 -27.26
CA ILE A 334 12.41 6.48 -26.63
C ILE A 334 13.15 7.28 -25.57
N LEU A 335 12.99 6.93 -24.31
CA LEU A 335 13.69 7.56 -23.20
C LEU A 335 15.10 6.98 -23.10
N ILE A 336 16.14 7.82 -23.31
CA ILE A 336 17.55 7.44 -23.36
C ILE A 336 18.25 7.74 -22.04
N ALA A 337 17.96 8.88 -21.42
CA ALA A 337 18.59 9.26 -20.15
C ALA A 337 17.67 10.17 -19.31
N ILE A 338 17.88 10.14 -17.98
CA ILE A 338 17.27 11.03 -16.99
C ILE A 338 18.40 11.68 -16.19
N ASN A 339 18.44 13.00 -16.13
CA ASN A 339 19.47 13.76 -15.39
C ASN A 339 20.91 13.29 -15.68
N GLY A 340 21.20 12.96 -16.95
CA GLY A 340 22.50 12.45 -17.38
C GLY A 340 22.76 10.96 -17.12
N HIS A 341 21.90 10.27 -16.39
CA HIS A 341 21.98 8.82 -16.18
C HIS A 341 21.39 8.08 -17.39
N THR A 342 22.23 7.34 -18.10
CA THR A 342 21.80 6.52 -19.25
C THR A 342 20.88 5.39 -18.77
N ILE A 343 19.77 5.18 -19.48
CA ILE A 343 18.77 4.15 -19.22
C ILE A 343 18.99 2.99 -20.18
N ASP A 344 19.16 1.78 -19.67
CA ASP A 344 19.35 0.59 -20.50
C ASP A 344 18.04 0.10 -21.13
N ALA A 345 18.11 -0.97 -21.91
CA ALA A 345 16.96 -1.57 -22.60
C ALA A 345 15.91 -2.20 -21.65
N ARG A 346 16.24 -2.34 -20.35
CA ARG A 346 15.32 -2.85 -19.29
C ARG A 346 14.66 -1.73 -18.51
N GLY A 347 15.10 -0.49 -18.65
CA GLY A 347 14.63 0.65 -17.86
C GLY A 347 15.43 0.86 -16.58
N ASP A 348 16.61 0.27 -16.49
CA ASP A 348 17.52 0.43 -15.36
C ASP A 348 18.64 1.44 -15.69
N TYR A 349 19.19 2.05 -14.65
CA TYR A 349 20.42 2.86 -14.72
C TYR A 349 21.45 2.32 -13.74
N GLN A 350 22.71 2.70 -13.91
CA GLN A 350 23.78 2.33 -12.99
C GLN A 350 23.88 3.36 -11.86
N ASP A 351 23.35 2.97 -10.69
CA ASP A 351 23.53 3.78 -9.48
C ASP A 351 24.94 3.58 -8.93
N PRO A 352 25.65 4.69 -8.57
CA PRO A 352 27.03 4.60 -8.08
C PRO A 352 27.18 3.81 -6.78
N GLN A 353 26.11 3.71 -5.99
CA GLN A 353 26.12 3.10 -4.68
C GLN A 353 25.57 1.67 -4.69
N TYR A 354 24.53 1.41 -5.48
CA TYR A 354 23.74 0.19 -5.43
C TYR A 354 23.82 -0.67 -6.69
N GLY A 355 24.44 -0.16 -7.77
CA GLY A 355 24.47 -0.86 -9.06
C GLY A 355 23.19 -0.66 -9.87
N PRO A 356 22.71 -1.67 -10.62
CA PRO A 356 21.53 -1.50 -11.47
C PRO A 356 20.26 -1.26 -10.66
N LEU A 357 19.59 -0.12 -10.88
CA LEU A 357 18.32 0.25 -10.27
C LEU A 357 17.36 0.80 -11.32
N SER A 358 16.06 0.61 -11.12
CA SER A 358 15.04 1.21 -11.98
C SER A 358 15.08 2.74 -11.95
N THR A 359 14.73 3.35 -13.09
CA THR A 359 14.61 4.81 -13.28
C THR A 359 13.81 5.52 -12.20
N SER A 360 12.85 4.83 -11.56
CA SER A 360 12.06 5.43 -10.47
C SER A 360 12.90 5.92 -9.31
N HIS A 361 14.07 5.31 -9.05
CA HIS A 361 14.96 5.72 -7.98
C HIS A 361 15.63 7.07 -8.21
N ILE A 362 15.95 7.42 -9.47
CA ILE A 362 16.52 8.75 -9.80
C ILE A 362 15.59 9.86 -9.32
N VAL A 363 14.27 9.65 -9.46
CA VAL A 363 13.26 10.66 -9.14
C VAL A 363 12.78 10.52 -7.69
N ARG A 364 12.35 9.31 -7.29
CA ARG A 364 11.73 9.10 -5.97
C ARG A 364 12.73 8.90 -4.83
N GLY A 365 13.97 8.51 -5.13
CA GLY A 365 14.98 8.27 -4.11
C GLY A 365 15.94 9.44 -3.90
N GLN A 366 16.11 10.27 -4.91
CA GLN A 366 17.19 11.28 -4.93
C GLN A 366 16.70 12.72 -5.08
N ALA A 367 15.48 12.96 -5.58
CA ALA A 367 14.97 14.29 -5.89
C ALA A 367 13.72 14.66 -5.08
N TYR A 368 13.46 15.95 -4.93
CA TYR A 368 12.33 16.54 -4.22
C TYR A 368 11.33 17.19 -5.17
N VAL A 369 10.14 17.47 -4.69
CA VAL A 369 9.15 18.26 -5.42
C VAL A 369 9.73 19.65 -5.69
N GLY A 370 9.55 20.15 -6.93
CA GLY A 370 10.12 21.43 -7.36
C GLY A 370 11.52 21.37 -7.98
N ASP A 371 12.26 20.26 -7.81
CA ASP A 371 13.56 20.07 -8.45
C ASP A 371 13.44 20.05 -9.97
N ASP A 372 14.46 20.59 -10.63
CA ASP A 372 14.57 20.54 -12.09
C ASP A 372 14.98 19.13 -12.54
N PHE A 373 14.44 18.69 -13.66
CA PHE A 373 14.85 17.44 -14.31
C PHE A 373 15.05 17.61 -15.81
N GLU A 374 15.84 16.72 -16.39
CA GLU A 374 16.14 16.65 -17.81
C GLU A 374 15.92 15.23 -18.33
N LEU A 375 15.17 15.09 -19.43
CA LEU A 375 15.01 13.83 -20.16
C LEU A 375 15.71 13.94 -21.52
N LYS A 376 16.62 13.02 -21.81
CA LYS A 376 17.14 12.83 -23.17
C LYS A 376 16.28 11.76 -23.83
N ILE A 377 15.66 12.12 -24.96
CA ILE A 377 14.74 11.23 -25.70
C ILE A 377 15.16 11.13 -27.16
N MET A 378 14.66 10.10 -27.85
CA MET A 378 14.59 10.04 -29.31
C MET A 378 13.14 10.07 -29.75
N ARG A 379 12.80 11.01 -30.60
CA ARG A 379 11.46 11.18 -31.21
C ARG A 379 11.65 11.23 -32.71
N GLU A 380 10.98 10.34 -33.45
CA GLU A 380 11.04 10.27 -34.92
C GLU A 380 12.49 10.24 -35.46
N GLY A 381 13.38 9.48 -34.78
CA GLY A 381 14.78 9.35 -35.15
C GLY A 381 15.69 10.53 -34.77
N GLN A 382 15.17 11.56 -34.09
CA GLN A 382 15.94 12.71 -33.65
C GLN A 382 16.08 12.76 -32.13
N GLU A 383 17.31 12.97 -31.65
CA GLU A 383 17.54 13.21 -30.22
C GLU A 383 17.03 14.59 -29.81
N GLN A 384 16.32 14.64 -28.69
CA GLN A 384 15.81 15.86 -28.08
C GLN A 384 16.05 15.84 -26.58
N VAL A 385 16.11 17.03 -25.99
CA VAL A 385 16.22 17.21 -24.55
C VAL A 385 14.99 17.96 -24.07
N LEU A 386 14.27 17.32 -23.16
CA LEU A 386 13.10 17.91 -22.50
C LEU A 386 13.49 18.30 -21.07
N LYS A 387 13.03 19.46 -20.61
CA LYS A 387 13.29 19.97 -19.26
C LYS A 387 11.99 20.32 -18.56
N GLY A 388 11.96 20.08 -17.25
CA GLY A 388 10.78 20.37 -16.45
C GLY A 388 11.08 20.42 -14.97
N LYS A 389 10.03 20.62 -14.18
CA LYS A 389 10.07 20.53 -12.73
C LYS A 389 9.33 19.30 -12.25
N LEU A 390 9.92 18.62 -11.27
CA LEU A 390 9.31 17.47 -10.63
C LEU A 390 8.11 17.91 -9.78
N ILE A 391 7.02 17.19 -9.91
CA ILE A 391 5.81 17.40 -9.12
C ILE A 391 5.33 16.07 -8.53
N ARG A 392 4.58 16.15 -7.45
CA ARG A 392 3.74 15.06 -6.98
C ARG A 392 2.32 15.27 -7.49
N LYS A 393 1.81 14.35 -8.31
CA LYS A 393 0.40 14.39 -8.71
C LYS A 393 -0.46 13.96 -7.52
N ASN A 394 -1.45 14.80 -7.15
CA ASN A 394 -2.36 14.46 -6.08
C ASN A 394 -3.17 13.21 -6.45
N PRO A 395 -3.34 12.21 -5.57
CA PRO A 395 -4.20 11.04 -5.81
C PRO A 395 -5.62 11.39 -6.23
N ASP A 396 -6.15 12.50 -5.74
CA ASP A 396 -7.48 12.98 -6.13
C ASP A 396 -7.53 13.60 -7.54
N ASP A 397 -6.40 13.78 -8.25
CA ASP A 397 -6.34 14.29 -9.63
C ASP A 397 -6.27 13.18 -10.69
N TYR A 398 -6.27 11.90 -10.30
CA TYR A 398 -6.35 10.78 -11.23
C TYR A 398 -7.80 10.49 -11.60
N LEU A 399 -8.04 10.06 -12.85
CA LEU A 399 -9.37 9.62 -13.32
C LEU A 399 -9.93 8.52 -12.40
N VAL A 400 -9.09 7.56 -12.04
CA VAL A 400 -9.38 6.52 -11.05
C VAL A 400 -8.43 6.71 -9.88
N THR A 401 -8.98 7.07 -8.72
CA THR A 401 -8.19 7.36 -7.52
C THR A 401 -7.35 6.13 -7.11
N PRO A 402 -6.01 6.23 -7.06
CA PRO A 402 -5.14 5.06 -6.84
C PRO A 402 -5.22 4.51 -5.41
N TYR A 403 -5.45 5.36 -4.43
CA TYR A 403 -5.64 4.98 -3.02
C TYR A 403 -6.46 6.05 -2.28
N ARG A 404 -7.10 5.64 -1.19
CA ARG A 404 -7.86 6.55 -0.33
C ARG A 404 -7.79 6.07 1.11
N PHE A 405 -7.20 6.90 1.96
CA PHE A 405 -7.10 6.71 3.40
C PHE A 405 -7.59 7.96 4.11
N ASP A 406 -8.05 7.84 5.35
CA ASP A 406 -8.50 8.93 6.23
C ASP A 406 -9.70 9.72 5.71
N LYS A 407 -10.24 9.35 4.57
CA LYS A 407 -11.36 10.01 3.90
C LYS A 407 -12.37 8.97 3.41
N GLY A 408 -13.65 9.30 3.55
CA GLY A 408 -14.70 8.46 2.97
C GLY A 408 -14.76 8.56 1.45
N PRO A 409 -15.21 7.50 0.75
CA PRO A 409 -15.40 7.56 -0.69
C PRO A 409 -16.49 8.57 -1.06
N PRO A 410 -16.30 9.37 -2.12
CA PRO A 410 -17.36 10.23 -2.67
C PRO A 410 -18.52 9.39 -3.21
N TYR A 411 -19.74 9.83 -2.97
CA TYR A 411 -20.92 9.14 -3.46
C TYR A 411 -22.14 10.07 -3.56
N ILE A 412 -23.11 9.65 -4.37
CA ILE A 412 -24.49 10.18 -4.39
C ILE A 412 -25.44 9.00 -4.36
N LEU A 413 -26.41 9.04 -3.47
CA LEU A 413 -27.53 8.10 -3.41
C LEU A 413 -28.80 8.85 -3.78
N MET A 414 -29.45 8.41 -4.87
CA MET A 414 -30.60 9.09 -5.46
C MET A 414 -31.68 8.07 -5.82
N GLY A 415 -32.82 8.10 -5.11
CA GLY A 415 -33.93 7.20 -5.35
C GLY A 415 -33.57 5.70 -5.22
N GLY A 416 -32.53 5.36 -4.45
CA GLY A 416 -32.00 4.01 -4.33
C GLY A 416 -30.78 3.72 -5.19
N LEU A 417 -30.50 4.49 -6.23
CA LEU A 417 -29.32 4.33 -7.07
C LEU A 417 -28.10 4.93 -6.40
N LEU A 418 -27.06 4.11 -6.16
CA LEU A 418 -25.78 4.52 -5.59
C LEU A 418 -24.77 4.79 -6.69
N PHE A 419 -24.35 6.04 -6.80
CA PHE A 419 -23.28 6.47 -7.70
C PHE A 419 -22.02 6.77 -6.93
N GLN A 420 -20.87 6.32 -7.45
CA GLN A 420 -19.55 6.57 -6.87
C GLN A 420 -18.56 7.01 -7.96
N GLU A 421 -17.44 7.60 -7.52
CA GLU A 421 -16.24 7.74 -8.35
C GLU A 421 -15.39 6.49 -8.18
N LEU A 422 -14.95 5.90 -9.29
CA LEU A 422 -14.15 4.67 -9.25
C LEU A 422 -12.79 4.92 -8.59
N SER A 423 -12.40 4.00 -7.73
CA SER A 423 -11.09 3.98 -7.09
C SER A 423 -10.50 2.57 -7.14
N ARG A 424 -9.16 2.47 -7.07
CA ARG A 424 -8.48 1.16 -6.99
C ARG A 424 -8.92 0.38 -5.75
N PRO A 425 -9.01 0.97 -4.54
CA PRO A 425 -9.51 0.25 -3.37
C PRO A 425 -10.90 -0.37 -3.56
N TYR A 426 -11.80 0.30 -4.31
CA TYR A 426 -13.10 -0.28 -4.65
C TYR A 426 -12.97 -1.56 -5.49
N LEU A 427 -12.14 -1.53 -6.53
CA LEU A 427 -11.87 -2.71 -7.36
C LEU A 427 -11.20 -3.83 -6.56
N ASP A 428 -10.20 -3.49 -5.75
CA ASP A 428 -9.42 -4.45 -4.97
C ASP A 428 -10.25 -5.13 -3.87
N SER A 429 -11.33 -4.47 -3.39
CA SER A 429 -12.22 -5.02 -2.37
C SER A 429 -12.97 -6.28 -2.82
N PHE A 430 -13.07 -6.53 -4.11
CA PHE A 430 -13.69 -7.75 -4.66
C PHE A 430 -12.75 -8.96 -4.71
N GLY A 431 -11.44 -8.76 -4.51
CA GLY A 431 -10.45 -9.83 -4.52
C GLY A 431 -10.50 -10.68 -5.79
N GLU A 432 -10.60 -12.01 -5.65
CA GLU A 432 -10.64 -12.95 -6.79
C GLU A 432 -11.93 -12.81 -7.63
N GLN A 433 -13.04 -12.34 -7.05
CA GLN A 433 -14.30 -12.13 -7.75
C GLN A 433 -14.21 -11.05 -8.84
N GLN A 434 -13.19 -10.20 -8.78
CA GLN A 434 -12.93 -9.18 -9.80
C GLN A 434 -12.78 -9.80 -11.21
N THR A 435 -12.21 -10.99 -11.32
CA THR A 435 -11.99 -11.69 -12.60
C THR A 435 -13.19 -12.49 -13.09
N GLU A 436 -14.18 -12.72 -12.24
CA GLU A 436 -15.36 -13.52 -12.57
C GLU A 436 -16.56 -12.65 -12.99
N ASN A 437 -16.52 -11.34 -12.67
CA ASN A 437 -17.60 -10.39 -12.96
C ASN A 437 -17.24 -9.51 -14.17
N SER A 438 -18.03 -9.59 -15.24
CA SER A 438 -17.80 -8.84 -16.49
C SER A 438 -17.80 -7.32 -16.30
N ALA A 439 -18.67 -6.77 -15.42
CA ALA A 439 -18.73 -5.34 -15.13
C ALA A 439 -17.45 -4.89 -14.40
N LEU A 440 -16.96 -5.67 -13.42
CA LEU A 440 -15.72 -5.38 -12.72
C LEU A 440 -14.49 -5.50 -13.63
N LEU A 441 -14.47 -6.48 -14.55
CA LEU A 441 -13.42 -6.60 -15.56
C LEU A 441 -13.37 -5.38 -16.46
N ARG A 442 -14.53 -4.87 -16.90
CA ARG A 442 -14.61 -3.66 -17.70
C ARG A 442 -14.13 -2.43 -16.94
N LEU A 443 -14.59 -2.23 -15.70
CA LEU A 443 -14.11 -1.14 -14.86
C LEU A 443 -12.60 -1.22 -14.62
N SER A 444 -12.06 -2.44 -14.43
CA SER A 444 -10.62 -2.68 -14.27
C SER A 444 -9.84 -2.39 -15.55
N HIS A 445 -10.42 -2.70 -16.72
CA HIS A 445 -9.84 -2.35 -18.02
C HIS A 445 -9.74 -0.82 -18.19
N ILE A 446 -10.83 -0.12 -17.92
CA ILE A 446 -10.88 1.36 -17.98
C ILE A 446 -9.85 1.96 -16.99
N ALA A 447 -9.76 1.40 -15.79
CA ALA A 447 -8.80 1.88 -14.78
C ALA A 447 -7.33 1.71 -15.20
N ARG A 448 -7.03 0.77 -16.10
CA ARG A 448 -5.69 0.56 -16.67
C ARG A 448 -5.44 1.38 -17.94
N HIS A 449 -6.48 1.80 -18.63
CA HIS A 449 -6.43 2.54 -19.90
C HIS A 449 -7.33 3.76 -19.81
N PRO A 450 -6.96 4.78 -19.01
CA PRO A 450 -7.81 5.97 -18.79
C PRO A 450 -7.78 6.97 -19.92
N ASP A 451 -6.83 6.86 -20.87
CA ASP A 451 -6.46 7.88 -21.86
C ASP A 451 -7.67 8.41 -22.64
N ASP A 452 -8.47 7.53 -23.24
CA ASP A 452 -9.63 7.92 -24.06
C ASP A 452 -10.65 8.76 -23.27
N LEU A 453 -10.84 8.45 -21.99
CA LEU A 453 -11.79 9.17 -21.13
C LEU A 453 -11.21 10.49 -20.63
N GLU A 454 -9.90 10.55 -20.38
CA GLU A 454 -9.21 11.78 -20.04
C GLU A 454 -9.16 12.74 -21.24
N GLU A 455 -8.94 12.22 -22.45
CA GLU A 455 -9.02 13.00 -23.69
C GLU A 455 -10.43 13.54 -23.95
N ALA A 456 -11.48 12.77 -23.63
CA ALA A 456 -12.86 13.23 -23.67
C ALA A 456 -13.21 14.25 -22.56
N GLY A 457 -12.24 14.65 -21.72
CA GLY A 457 -12.39 15.68 -20.69
C GLY A 457 -13.00 15.20 -19.38
N ARG A 458 -13.11 13.89 -19.14
CA ARG A 458 -13.54 13.37 -17.85
C ARG A 458 -12.45 13.57 -16.80
N LYS A 459 -12.84 14.04 -15.62
CA LYS A 459 -11.95 14.19 -14.46
C LYS A 459 -11.98 12.97 -13.55
N LYS A 460 -13.14 12.30 -13.49
CA LYS A 460 -13.39 11.11 -12.68
C LYS A 460 -14.25 10.13 -13.48
N LEU A 461 -14.12 8.85 -13.16
CA LEU A 461 -15.02 7.83 -13.66
C LEU A 461 -16.19 7.64 -12.69
N VAL A 462 -17.33 8.24 -13.05
CA VAL A 462 -18.57 8.06 -12.28
C VAL A 462 -19.31 6.83 -12.78
N PHE A 463 -19.74 5.98 -11.87
CA PHE A 463 -20.46 4.76 -12.20
C PHE A 463 -21.59 4.48 -11.21
N LEU A 464 -22.61 3.75 -11.67
CA LEU A 464 -23.65 3.17 -10.83
C LEU A 464 -23.04 1.96 -10.11
N ALA A 465 -22.81 2.11 -8.81
CA ALA A 465 -22.14 1.08 -8.02
C ALA A 465 -23.09 -0.02 -7.55
N ASN A 466 -24.29 0.38 -7.14
CA ASN A 466 -25.31 -0.52 -6.59
C ASN A 466 -26.69 0.12 -6.65
N VAL A 467 -27.74 -0.68 -6.46
CA VAL A 467 -29.13 -0.21 -6.36
C VAL A 467 -29.75 -0.74 -5.06
N LEU A 468 -30.20 0.16 -4.19
CA LEU A 468 -30.99 -0.20 -3.00
C LEU A 468 -32.45 -0.41 -3.39
N PRO A 469 -33.15 -1.39 -2.80
CA PRO A 469 -34.53 -1.67 -3.13
C PRO A 469 -35.45 -0.54 -2.62
N THR A 470 -35.87 0.31 -3.55
CA THR A 470 -36.84 1.38 -3.34
C THR A 470 -37.92 1.32 -4.43
N PRO A 471 -39.13 1.86 -4.20
CA PRO A 471 -40.17 1.92 -5.20
C PRO A 471 -39.76 2.59 -6.52
N SER A 472 -38.97 3.68 -6.48
CA SER A 472 -38.50 4.38 -7.67
C SER A 472 -37.44 3.61 -8.46
N ALA A 473 -36.70 2.69 -7.82
CA ALA A 473 -35.67 1.87 -8.44
C ALA A 473 -36.14 0.45 -8.79
N GLN A 474 -37.43 0.16 -8.68
CA GLN A 474 -37.98 -1.17 -8.98
C GLN A 474 -37.68 -1.58 -10.42
N GLY A 475 -37.13 -2.79 -10.59
CA GLY A 475 -36.71 -3.32 -11.89
C GLY A 475 -35.25 -3.02 -12.25
N TYR A 476 -34.53 -2.25 -11.42
CA TYR A 476 -33.12 -1.95 -11.58
C TYR A 476 -32.22 -2.65 -10.54
N ASP A 477 -32.80 -3.50 -9.70
CA ASP A 477 -32.16 -4.10 -8.51
C ASP A 477 -30.87 -4.89 -8.78
N GLN A 478 -30.69 -5.35 -10.04
CA GLN A 478 -29.53 -6.15 -10.43
C GLN A 478 -28.44 -5.33 -11.13
N LEU A 479 -28.64 -4.02 -11.25
CA LEU A 479 -27.69 -3.17 -11.95
C LEU A 479 -26.54 -2.76 -11.01
N GLY A 480 -25.32 -2.76 -11.54
CA GLY A 480 -24.13 -2.32 -10.85
C GLY A 480 -22.88 -2.42 -11.72
N GLY A 481 -21.87 -1.61 -11.42
CA GLY A 481 -20.62 -1.58 -12.18
C GLY A 481 -20.74 -0.92 -13.57
N ILE A 482 -21.72 -0.04 -13.78
CA ILE A 482 -22.03 0.55 -15.08
C ILE A 482 -21.66 2.03 -15.10
N VAL A 483 -20.87 2.47 -16.07
CA VAL A 483 -20.42 3.87 -16.18
C VAL A 483 -21.57 4.79 -16.60
N VAL A 484 -21.65 5.96 -15.95
CA VAL A 484 -22.64 6.99 -16.25
C VAL A 484 -22.09 7.94 -17.30
N ASN A 485 -22.84 8.10 -18.41
CA ASN A 485 -22.47 8.99 -19.51
C ASN A 485 -23.13 10.36 -19.36
N LYS A 486 -24.45 10.37 -19.20
CA LYS A 486 -25.21 11.62 -19.05
C LYS A 486 -26.33 11.45 -18.03
N VAL A 487 -26.75 12.58 -17.45
CA VAL A 487 -27.97 12.68 -16.65
C VAL A 487 -28.71 13.93 -17.07
N ASN A 488 -30.02 13.79 -17.37
CA ASN A 488 -30.88 14.87 -17.86
C ASN A 488 -30.27 15.65 -19.03
N GLY A 489 -29.57 14.93 -19.95
CA GLY A 489 -28.88 15.51 -21.12
C GLY A 489 -27.51 16.12 -20.82
N ARG A 490 -27.08 16.22 -19.55
CA ARG A 490 -25.78 16.74 -19.16
C ARG A 490 -24.73 15.64 -19.09
N THR A 491 -23.59 15.81 -19.75
CA THR A 491 -22.44 14.89 -19.68
C THR A 491 -21.84 14.88 -18.27
N ILE A 492 -21.51 13.68 -17.76
CA ILE A 492 -20.99 13.48 -16.41
C ILE A 492 -19.48 13.19 -16.49
N GLY A 493 -18.68 14.12 -16.01
CA GLY A 493 -17.23 13.99 -15.88
C GLY A 493 -16.73 13.79 -14.45
N GLN A 494 -17.59 14.00 -13.44
CA GLN A 494 -17.32 13.82 -12.01
C GLN A 494 -18.64 13.84 -11.22
N LEU A 495 -18.65 13.42 -9.95
CA LEU A 495 -19.87 13.40 -9.12
C LEU A 495 -20.54 14.78 -8.93
N ARG A 496 -19.76 15.85 -8.94
CA ARG A 496 -20.34 17.23 -8.88
C ARG A 496 -21.20 17.56 -10.09
N ASP A 497 -20.88 17.02 -11.28
CA ASP A 497 -21.70 17.18 -12.49
C ASP A 497 -23.01 16.40 -12.34
N LEU A 498 -22.95 15.21 -11.73
CA LEU A 498 -24.12 14.39 -11.44
C LEU A 498 -25.08 15.12 -10.47
N ASP A 499 -24.56 15.66 -9.36
CA ASP A 499 -25.35 16.45 -8.39
C ASP A 499 -26.03 17.65 -9.04
N ALA A 500 -25.29 18.35 -9.91
CA ALA A 500 -25.84 19.48 -10.65
C ALA A 500 -26.91 19.06 -11.67
N ALA A 501 -26.70 17.94 -12.38
CA ALA A 501 -27.65 17.42 -13.37
C ALA A 501 -28.98 16.97 -12.73
N PHE A 502 -28.95 16.37 -11.53
CA PHE A 502 -30.17 16.02 -10.81
C PHE A 502 -30.96 17.25 -10.34
N LYS A 503 -30.27 18.34 -9.99
CA LYS A 503 -30.91 19.59 -9.55
C LYS A 503 -31.51 20.40 -10.73
N ASP A 504 -30.94 20.28 -11.93
CA ASP A 504 -31.37 21.01 -13.14
C ASP A 504 -32.34 20.18 -13.97
N LEU A 505 -33.33 19.55 -13.33
CA LEU A 505 -34.35 18.76 -14.01
C LEU A 505 -35.35 19.66 -14.74
N LYS A 506 -35.54 19.41 -16.04
CA LYS A 506 -36.57 20.03 -16.85
C LYS A 506 -37.70 19.03 -17.15
N GLY A 507 -38.65 18.91 -16.22
CA GLY A 507 -39.74 17.94 -16.33
C GLY A 507 -39.96 17.15 -15.06
N THR A 508 -40.55 15.97 -15.16
CA THR A 508 -40.94 15.12 -14.04
C THR A 508 -40.11 13.81 -13.93
N THR A 509 -39.26 13.56 -14.92
CA THR A 509 -38.54 12.28 -15.02
C THR A 509 -37.06 12.54 -15.21
N HIS A 510 -36.24 11.97 -14.31
CA HIS A 510 -34.81 11.89 -14.49
C HIS A 510 -34.45 10.84 -15.55
N VAL A 511 -33.59 11.21 -16.48
CA VAL A 511 -33.09 10.33 -17.55
C VAL A 511 -31.60 10.14 -17.32
N ILE A 512 -31.15 8.89 -17.11
CA ILE A 512 -29.76 8.54 -16.83
C ILE A 512 -29.26 7.66 -17.96
N GLU A 513 -28.29 8.15 -18.74
CA GLU A 513 -27.67 7.44 -19.85
C GLU A 513 -26.40 6.72 -19.34
N LEU A 514 -26.32 5.43 -19.62
CA LEU A 514 -25.26 4.52 -19.22
C LEU A 514 -24.44 4.06 -20.43
N ASP A 515 -23.23 3.55 -20.20
CA ASP A 515 -22.35 3.00 -21.26
C ASP A 515 -22.69 1.57 -21.65
N ASP A 516 -23.51 0.86 -20.84
CA ASP A 516 -23.91 -0.53 -21.06
C ASP A 516 -25.42 -0.72 -20.82
N PHE A 517 -25.91 -1.94 -21.12
CA PHE A 517 -27.31 -2.32 -20.89
C PHE A 517 -27.76 -2.00 -19.45
N PRO A 518 -28.94 -1.38 -19.27
CA PRO A 518 -30.01 -1.12 -20.24
C PRO A 518 -29.85 0.20 -21.04
N HIS A 519 -28.70 0.85 -21.01
CA HIS A 519 -28.32 2.10 -21.65
C HIS A 519 -29.03 3.35 -21.12
N VAL A 520 -30.29 3.26 -20.72
CA VAL A 520 -31.05 4.39 -20.18
C VAL A 520 -31.93 3.94 -19.01
N LEU A 521 -31.87 4.70 -17.91
CA LEU A 521 -32.80 4.56 -16.77
C LEU A 521 -33.72 5.77 -16.70
N TYR A 522 -34.97 5.53 -16.29
CA TYR A 522 -35.98 6.56 -16.08
C TYR A 522 -36.47 6.51 -14.64
N LEU A 523 -36.41 7.63 -13.93
CA LEU A 523 -36.90 7.74 -12.57
C LEU A 523 -37.89 8.89 -12.44
N ASP A 524 -39.07 8.63 -11.89
CA ASP A 524 -39.99 9.69 -11.52
C ASP A 524 -39.40 10.55 -10.40
N ALA A 525 -39.29 11.86 -10.62
CA ALA A 525 -38.62 12.76 -9.69
C ALA A 525 -39.33 12.86 -8.34
N ALA A 526 -40.66 12.81 -8.31
CA ALA A 526 -41.42 12.89 -7.07
C ALA A 526 -41.26 11.58 -6.26
N ALA A 527 -41.25 10.42 -6.92
CA ALA A 527 -40.98 9.13 -6.28
C ALA A 527 -39.55 9.09 -5.72
N VAL A 528 -38.56 9.58 -6.46
CA VAL A 528 -37.17 9.70 -6.01
C VAL A 528 -37.05 10.53 -4.73
N GLU A 529 -37.72 11.67 -4.66
CA GLU A 529 -37.70 12.55 -3.48
C GLU A 529 -38.31 11.84 -2.26
N GLN A 530 -39.43 11.14 -2.45
CA GLN A 530 -40.03 10.33 -1.37
C GLN A 530 -39.11 9.21 -0.90
N ASP A 531 -38.46 8.52 -1.82
CA ASP A 531 -37.52 7.42 -1.46
C ASP A 531 -36.24 7.96 -0.79
N ASN A 532 -35.76 9.12 -1.20
CA ASN A 532 -34.67 9.80 -0.50
C ASN A 532 -35.02 10.07 0.98
N LEU A 533 -36.24 10.54 1.28
CA LEU A 533 -36.72 10.73 2.63
C LEU A 533 -36.84 9.40 3.39
N ARG A 534 -37.32 8.34 2.74
CA ARG A 534 -37.40 6.98 3.33
C ARG A 534 -36.03 6.42 3.68
N LEU A 535 -35.04 6.61 2.79
CA LEU A 535 -33.67 6.17 3.02
C LEU A 535 -33.02 6.86 4.23
N GLN A 536 -33.34 8.13 4.47
CA GLN A 536 -32.83 8.89 5.63
C GLN A 536 -33.56 8.56 6.94
N SER A 537 -34.90 8.38 6.90
CA SER A 537 -35.74 8.25 8.10
C SER A 537 -36.14 6.80 8.40
N GLY A 538 -36.13 5.90 7.42
CA GLY A 538 -36.62 4.53 7.53
C GLY A 538 -35.61 3.56 8.13
N ALA A 539 -35.73 2.29 7.76
CA ALA A 539 -34.89 1.20 8.26
C ALA A 539 -33.39 1.40 7.93
N TYR A 540 -33.08 2.05 6.84
CA TYR A 540 -31.69 2.30 6.41
C TYR A 540 -30.98 3.35 7.25
N ARG A 541 -31.67 4.37 7.77
CA ARG A 541 -31.14 5.47 8.60
C ARG A 541 -29.85 6.08 8.04
N ILE A 542 -29.81 6.31 6.72
CA ILE A 542 -28.63 6.86 6.04
C ILE A 542 -28.48 8.34 6.44
N SER A 543 -27.42 8.65 7.17
CA SER A 543 -27.18 9.99 7.73
C SER A 543 -26.97 11.08 6.67
N GLY A 544 -26.52 10.71 5.48
CA GLY A 544 -26.31 11.62 4.35
C GLY A 544 -26.44 10.89 3.02
N LEU A 545 -27.18 11.49 2.07
CA LEU A 545 -27.37 10.90 0.74
C LEU A 545 -26.24 11.22 -0.22
N LYS A 546 -25.28 12.05 0.18
CA LYS A 546 -24.12 12.38 -0.64
C LYS A 546 -22.91 12.79 0.17
N ARG A 547 -21.74 12.54 -0.39
CA ARG A 547 -20.43 13.07 -0.07
C ARG A 547 -19.71 13.36 -1.38
N LEU A 548 -19.30 14.60 -1.59
CA LEU A 548 -18.66 15.04 -2.84
C LEU A 548 -17.15 15.29 -2.70
N GLU A 549 -16.62 15.17 -1.46
CA GLU A 549 -15.20 15.36 -1.12
C GLU A 549 -14.72 14.29 -0.17
#